data_9512d11da7a6ab6e8d7dfb16a3af7594
#
_entry.id   9512d11da7a6ab6e8d7dfb16a3af7594
#
_cell.length_a   1.000
_cell.length_b   1.000
_cell.length_c   1.000
_cell.angle_alpha   90.00
_cell.angle_beta   90.00
_cell.angle_gamma   90.00
#
_symmetry.space_group_name_H-M   'P 1'
#
loop_
_entity.id
_entity.type
_entity.pdbx_description
1 polymer ?
#
loop_
_entity_poly.entity_id
_entity_poly.type
_entity_poly.pdbx_seq_one_letter_code
_entity_poly.pdbx_strand_id
1 'polypeptide(L)'
;MKRSLKRIALVVTLGTLASKIGGLVRQLVIAGTFGVGAAYDAYNYAYVLPGFFLILLGGINGPLHNAIVSVLSRKTKQESAYILSAINTLVSAFLIVITALLLIAADPLISIVGPGLNPDVHKIAVIQLQVMAPIALLAGLIGVGFGSLNANNEFLIPAISPLLSSGVLILFVGTFWLQEGPMIGSEQLGIKGGVILGLATLIGAFFQWIIQLPSLLRKGLIKANLVWDFRHPGVKEVLKIIGPATLSSGMLQINVFTDLFFASGIVGAAAGLSYANFLVQAPLGLISNALLIPLLPTLSKLTNADDQEVLVARVRQAIMLSSASMIAIGSIFISLGTPIVALIYARGAFEISAIKLVAGLLIAYGIGMPFYLGRDVLVRVFYALGDGNTPFFFSVIGIGINILFDWFLVGGPTPWGNQIPFNFGAPGLV
;
A
#
# COMPACT_ATOMS: atom_id res chain seq x y z
N MET A 1 -28.84 -5.53 21.29
CA MET A 1 -27.83 -5.02 22.26
C MET A 1 -26.88 -4.06 21.52
N LYS A 2 -26.91 -2.76 21.85
CA LYS A 2 -25.89 -1.79 21.33
C LYS A 2 -24.53 -2.19 21.93
N ARG A 3 -23.62 -2.72 21.10
CA ARG A 3 -22.23 -2.95 21.53
C ARG A 3 -21.65 -1.59 21.95
N SER A 4 -21.05 -1.50 23.14
CA SER A 4 -20.46 -0.24 23.60
C SER A 4 -19.34 0.17 22.64
N LEU A 5 -19.25 1.46 22.29
CA LEU A 5 -18.20 2.01 21.43
C LEU A 5 -16.79 1.60 21.89
N LYS A 6 -16.57 1.52 23.21
CA LYS A 6 -15.31 1.04 23.80
C LYS A 6 -14.97 -0.40 23.37
N ARG A 7 -15.96 -1.31 23.36
CA ARG A 7 -15.76 -2.72 22.95
C ARG A 7 -15.45 -2.82 21.45
N ILE A 8 -16.12 -2.03 20.61
CA ILE A 8 -15.85 -1.98 19.18
C ILE A 8 -14.42 -1.47 18.94
N ALA A 9 -14.04 -0.36 19.56
CA ALA A 9 -12.71 0.21 19.45
C ALA A 9 -11.62 -0.79 19.88
N LEU A 10 -11.80 -1.47 21.01
CA LEU A 10 -10.86 -2.48 21.50
C LEU A 10 -10.69 -3.62 20.49
N VAL A 11 -11.80 -4.18 19.99
CA VAL A 11 -11.78 -5.29 19.03
C VAL A 11 -11.09 -4.89 17.72
N VAL A 12 -11.38 -3.71 17.20
CA VAL A 12 -10.73 -3.18 15.98
C VAL A 12 -9.24 -2.96 16.21
N THR A 13 -8.86 -2.36 17.35
CA THR A 13 -7.45 -2.12 17.68
C THR A 13 -6.67 -3.44 17.80
N LEU A 14 -7.21 -4.43 18.51
CA LEU A 14 -6.56 -5.75 18.65
C LEU A 14 -6.47 -6.47 17.31
N GLY A 15 -7.53 -6.44 16.50
CA GLY A 15 -7.53 -7.03 15.14
C GLY A 15 -6.50 -6.37 14.21
N THR A 16 -6.42 -5.05 14.24
CA THR A 16 -5.44 -4.28 13.47
C THR A 16 -4.00 -4.57 13.94
N LEU A 17 -3.78 -4.64 15.25
CA LEU A 17 -2.47 -4.98 15.82
C LEU A 17 -2.03 -6.38 15.40
N ALA A 18 -2.92 -7.37 15.52
CA ALA A 18 -2.66 -8.74 15.07
C ALA A 18 -2.32 -8.78 13.57
N SER A 19 -3.04 -8.03 12.73
CA SER A 19 -2.78 -7.93 11.29
C SER A 19 -1.41 -7.29 11.00
N LYS A 20 -0.99 -6.28 11.77
CA LYS A 20 0.34 -5.66 11.64
C LYS A 20 1.45 -6.61 12.07
N ILE A 21 1.26 -7.36 13.16
CA ILE A 21 2.22 -8.39 13.60
C ILE A 21 2.32 -9.49 12.53
N GLY A 22 1.20 -9.97 12.00
CA GLY A 22 1.19 -10.92 10.89
C GLY A 22 1.92 -10.40 9.66
N GLY A 23 1.78 -9.12 9.33
CA GLY A 23 2.52 -8.44 8.26
C GLY A 23 4.03 -8.41 8.52
N LEU A 24 4.46 -8.17 9.77
CA LEU A 24 5.87 -8.22 10.15
C LEU A 24 6.44 -9.64 9.97
N VAL A 25 5.76 -10.65 10.51
CA VAL A 25 6.20 -12.05 10.37
C VAL A 25 6.28 -12.46 8.91
N ARG A 26 5.28 -12.06 8.10
CA ARG A 26 5.31 -12.26 6.65
C ARG A 26 6.57 -11.67 6.02
N GLN A 27 6.91 -10.42 6.36
CA GLN A 27 8.09 -9.75 5.80
C GLN A 27 9.39 -10.42 6.21
N LEU A 28 9.47 -10.93 7.45
CA LEU A 28 10.63 -11.70 7.93
C LEU A 28 10.79 -13.04 7.19
N VAL A 29 9.68 -13.74 6.93
CA VAL A 29 9.68 -14.98 6.16
C VAL A 29 10.12 -14.73 4.72
N ILE A 30 9.61 -13.69 4.07
CA ILE A 30 10.04 -13.29 2.72
C ILE A 30 11.55 -12.98 2.71
N ALA A 31 12.02 -12.18 3.67
CA ALA A 31 13.43 -11.80 3.76
C ALA A 31 14.34 -13.02 3.95
N GLY A 32 13.99 -13.92 4.86
CA GLY A 32 14.76 -15.14 5.11
C GLY A 32 14.77 -16.11 3.93
N THR A 33 13.71 -16.14 3.12
CA THR A 33 13.59 -17.04 1.98
C THR A 33 14.23 -16.48 0.71
N PHE A 34 14.02 -15.22 0.40
CA PHE A 34 14.37 -14.63 -0.89
C PHE A 34 15.45 -13.54 -0.82
N GLY A 35 15.71 -12.96 0.36
CA GLY A 35 16.61 -11.81 0.48
C GLY A 35 16.20 -10.67 -0.46
N VAL A 36 17.19 -10.06 -1.13
CA VAL A 36 16.99 -9.11 -2.25
C VAL A 36 17.16 -9.80 -3.61
N GLY A 37 16.99 -11.12 -3.67
CA GLY A 37 17.17 -11.91 -4.88
C GLY A 37 16.08 -11.70 -5.93
N ALA A 38 16.32 -12.24 -7.13
CA ALA A 38 15.51 -12.02 -8.33
C ALA A 38 13.99 -12.26 -8.14
N ALA A 39 13.61 -13.29 -7.36
CA ALA A 39 12.19 -13.62 -7.15
C ALA A 39 11.43 -12.52 -6.40
N TYR A 40 12.02 -11.92 -5.35
CA TYR A 40 11.37 -10.86 -4.59
C TYR A 40 11.56 -9.48 -5.23
N ASP A 41 12.67 -9.25 -5.92
CA ASP A 41 12.87 -8.04 -6.70
C ASP A 41 11.82 -7.96 -7.82
N ALA A 42 11.68 -9.01 -8.63
CA ALA A 42 10.65 -9.16 -9.66
C ALA A 42 9.21 -9.00 -9.09
N TYR A 43 8.97 -9.53 -7.89
CA TYR A 43 7.67 -9.44 -7.23
C TYR A 43 7.24 -7.99 -7.01
N ASN A 44 8.14 -7.08 -6.65
CA ASN A 44 7.79 -5.69 -6.42
C ASN A 44 7.35 -4.99 -7.72
N TYR A 45 7.98 -5.29 -8.86
CA TYR A 45 7.56 -4.82 -10.18
C TYR A 45 6.21 -5.41 -10.61
N ALA A 46 6.01 -6.68 -10.39
CA ALA A 46 4.77 -7.37 -10.74
C ALA A 46 3.59 -6.93 -9.85
N TYR A 47 3.83 -6.82 -8.53
CA TYR A 47 2.78 -6.53 -7.55
C TYR A 47 2.28 -5.10 -7.61
N VAL A 48 3.11 -4.13 -8.04
CA VAL A 48 2.71 -2.72 -8.04
C VAL A 48 1.43 -2.48 -8.85
N LEU A 49 1.21 -3.22 -9.95
CA LEU A 49 0.03 -3.08 -10.81
C LEU A 49 -1.26 -3.62 -10.15
N PRO A 50 -1.37 -4.90 -9.75
CA PRO A 50 -2.56 -5.37 -9.03
C PRO A 50 -2.66 -4.77 -7.61
N GLY A 51 -1.55 -4.48 -6.95
CA GLY A 51 -1.48 -3.80 -5.66
C GLY A 51 -2.04 -2.39 -5.68
N PHE A 52 -1.87 -1.67 -6.78
CA PHE A 52 -2.51 -0.38 -7.01
C PHE A 52 -4.04 -0.45 -6.84
N PHE A 53 -4.68 -1.44 -7.46
CA PHE A 53 -6.11 -1.65 -7.30
C PHE A 53 -6.48 -2.07 -5.87
N LEU A 54 -5.64 -2.88 -5.22
CA LEU A 54 -5.87 -3.29 -3.84
C LEU A 54 -5.82 -2.09 -2.87
N ILE A 55 -4.92 -1.14 -3.08
CA ILE A 55 -4.84 0.09 -2.28
C ILE A 55 -6.04 1.00 -2.54
N LEU A 56 -6.38 1.21 -3.81
CA LEU A 56 -7.47 2.13 -4.19
C LEU A 56 -8.85 1.59 -3.86
N LEU A 57 -9.09 0.32 -4.15
CA LEU A 57 -10.42 -0.27 -4.08
C LEU A 57 -10.57 -1.20 -2.87
N GLY A 58 -9.57 -2.04 -2.58
CA GLY A 58 -9.63 -3.06 -1.54
C GLY A 58 -9.20 -2.60 -0.14
N GLY A 59 -8.67 -1.39 0.00
CA GLY A 59 -8.17 -0.89 1.28
C GLY A 59 -9.28 -0.47 2.24
N ILE A 60 -9.09 -0.74 3.53
CA ILE A 60 -9.89 -0.10 4.59
C ILE A 60 -9.54 1.40 4.55
N ASN A 61 -10.56 2.26 4.55
CA ASN A 61 -10.45 3.71 4.33
C ASN A 61 -10.03 4.12 2.89
N GLY A 62 -9.98 3.18 1.95
CA GLY A 62 -9.81 3.50 0.53
C GLY A 62 -11.02 4.23 -0.08
N PRO A 63 -10.89 4.80 -1.28
CA PRO A 63 -11.95 5.54 -1.96
C PRO A 63 -13.28 4.77 -2.07
N LEU A 64 -13.24 3.52 -2.51
CA LEU A 64 -14.43 2.68 -2.67
C LEU A 64 -15.09 2.36 -1.32
N HIS A 65 -14.30 1.98 -0.32
CA HIS A 65 -14.78 1.72 1.04
C HIS A 65 -15.50 2.94 1.62
N ASN A 66 -14.89 4.13 1.55
CA ASN A 66 -15.45 5.36 2.10
C ASN A 66 -16.73 5.79 1.38
N ALA A 67 -16.78 5.65 0.05
CA ALA A 67 -17.97 5.95 -0.74
C ALA A 67 -19.15 5.03 -0.34
N ILE A 68 -18.90 3.73 -0.22
CA ILE A 68 -19.92 2.75 0.18
C ILE A 68 -20.43 3.05 1.59
N VAL A 69 -19.52 3.26 2.56
CA VAL A 69 -19.91 3.56 3.96
C VAL A 69 -20.75 4.84 4.01
N SER A 70 -20.33 5.92 3.33
CA SER A 70 -21.01 7.20 3.37
C SER A 70 -22.43 7.16 2.78
N VAL A 71 -22.64 6.39 1.71
CA VAL A 71 -23.93 6.26 1.05
C VAL A 71 -24.84 5.29 1.80
N LEU A 72 -24.36 4.07 2.10
CA LEU A 72 -25.19 3.01 2.66
C LEU A 72 -25.61 3.26 4.11
N SER A 73 -24.81 3.99 4.90
CA SER A 73 -25.17 4.31 6.30
C SER A 73 -26.48 5.11 6.44
N ARG A 74 -26.93 5.75 5.34
CA ARG A 74 -28.13 6.58 5.27
C ARG A 74 -29.32 5.90 4.60
N LYS A 75 -29.15 4.64 4.14
CA LYS A 75 -30.12 3.91 3.33
C LYS A 75 -30.79 2.76 4.09
N THR A 76 -31.98 2.38 3.66
CA THR A 76 -32.67 1.20 4.19
C THR A 76 -31.90 -0.08 3.80
N LYS A 77 -32.13 -1.16 4.53
CA LYS A 77 -31.46 -2.45 4.25
C LYS A 77 -31.73 -2.98 2.84
N GLN A 78 -32.98 -2.81 2.34
CA GLN A 78 -33.37 -3.26 0.99
C GLN A 78 -32.70 -2.44 -0.09
N GLU A 79 -32.70 -1.11 0.04
CA GLU A 79 -32.04 -0.18 -0.86
C GLU A 79 -30.53 -0.39 -0.88
N SER A 80 -29.92 -0.58 0.32
CA SER A 80 -28.51 -0.90 0.44
C SER A 80 -28.13 -2.18 -0.30
N ALA A 81 -28.92 -3.25 -0.17
CA ALA A 81 -28.67 -4.51 -0.87
C ALA A 81 -28.77 -4.36 -2.39
N TYR A 82 -29.70 -3.53 -2.89
CA TYR A 82 -29.83 -3.24 -4.32
C TYR A 82 -28.61 -2.43 -4.83
N ILE A 83 -28.28 -1.34 -4.16
CA ILE A 83 -27.11 -0.50 -4.50
C ILE A 83 -25.83 -1.34 -4.50
N LEU A 84 -25.65 -2.19 -3.49
CA LEU A 84 -24.47 -3.08 -3.40
C LEU A 84 -24.42 -4.08 -4.56
N SER A 85 -25.55 -4.69 -4.94
CA SER A 85 -25.58 -5.59 -6.09
C SER A 85 -25.19 -4.88 -7.38
N ALA A 86 -25.70 -3.66 -7.60
CA ALA A 86 -25.34 -2.84 -8.76
C ALA A 86 -23.85 -2.45 -8.74
N ILE A 87 -23.35 -1.90 -7.64
CA ILE A 87 -21.94 -1.51 -7.49
C ILE A 87 -21.02 -2.72 -7.66
N ASN A 88 -21.36 -3.85 -7.05
CA ASN A 88 -20.57 -5.08 -7.18
C ASN A 88 -20.51 -5.57 -8.65
N THR A 89 -21.64 -5.53 -9.36
CA THR A 89 -21.70 -5.89 -10.79
C THR A 89 -20.82 -4.96 -11.63
N LEU A 90 -20.94 -3.64 -11.44
CA LEU A 90 -20.22 -2.64 -12.22
C LEU A 90 -18.70 -2.68 -11.96
N VAL A 91 -18.32 -2.73 -10.68
CA VAL A 91 -16.92 -2.81 -10.26
C VAL A 91 -16.29 -4.12 -10.72
N SER A 92 -17.01 -5.26 -10.58
CA SER A 92 -16.50 -6.55 -11.04
C SER A 92 -16.33 -6.59 -12.56
N ALA A 93 -17.29 -6.08 -13.32
CA ALA A 93 -17.19 -6.04 -14.79
C ALA A 93 -16.00 -5.21 -15.26
N PHE A 94 -15.81 -4.01 -14.67
CA PHE A 94 -14.66 -3.16 -14.96
C PHE A 94 -13.34 -3.87 -14.61
N LEU A 95 -13.24 -4.48 -13.42
CA LEU A 95 -12.03 -5.13 -12.97
C LEU A 95 -11.75 -6.47 -13.66
N ILE A 96 -12.74 -7.16 -14.22
CA ILE A 96 -12.52 -8.30 -15.11
C ILE A 96 -11.79 -7.84 -16.38
N VAL A 97 -12.19 -6.72 -16.97
CA VAL A 97 -11.50 -6.15 -18.15
C VAL A 97 -10.06 -5.76 -17.78
N ILE A 98 -9.86 -5.13 -16.63
CA ILE A 98 -8.50 -4.80 -16.13
C ILE A 98 -7.69 -6.07 -15.89
N THR A 99 -8.25 -7.09 -15.27
CA THR A 99 -7.57 -8.38 -15.05
C THR A 99 -7.16 -9.01 -16.38
N ALA A 100 -8.04 -9.02 -17.37
CA ALA A 100 -7.71 -9.52 -18.71
C ALA A 100 -6.60 -8.71 -19.37
N LEU A 101 -6.62 -7.39 -19.23
CA LEU A 101 -5.56 -6.51 -19.71
C LEU A 101 -4.20 -6.82 -19.03
N LEU A 102 -4.19 -6.97 -17.70
CA LEU A 102 -2.98 -7.34 -16.95
C LEU A 102 -2.42 -8.70 -17.35
N LEU A 103 -3.30 -9.67 -17.70
CA LEU A 103 -2.88 -10.98 -18.18
C LEU A 103 -2.28 -10.94 -19.58
N ILE A 104 -2.95 -10.24 -20.50
CA ILE A 104 -2.58 -10.22 -21.93
C ILE A 104 -1.37 -9.30 -22.16
N ALA A 105 -1.35 -8.17 -21.50
CA ALA A 105 -0.33 -7.13 -21.65
C ALA A 105 0.76 -7.19 -20.57
N ALA A 106 0.96 -8.33 -19.89
CA ALA A 106 1.89 -8.45 -18.77
C ALA A 106 3.33 -8.07 -19.17
N ASP A 107 3.81 -8.54 -20.32
CA ASP A 107 5.15 -8.26 -20.81
C ASP A 107 5.39 -6.76 -21.12
N PRO A 108 4.59 -6.10 -21.95
CA PRO A 108 4.77 -4.66 -22.18
C PRO A 108 4.54 -3.81 -20.92
N LEU A 109 3.66 -4.22 -19.99
CA LEU A 109 3.44 -3.50 -18.75
C LEU A 109 4.67 -3.57 -17.84
N ILE A 110 5.31 -4.73 -17.71
CA ILE A 110 6.56 -4.87 -16.94
C ILE A 110 7.68 -4.10 -17.61
N SER A 111 7.76 -4.09 -18.95
CA SER A 111 8.75 -3.29 -19.69
C SER A 111 8.61 -1.78 -19.46
N ILE A 112 7.38 -1.29 -19.22
CA ILE A 112 7.12 0.13 -18.89
C ILE A 112 7.50 0.42 -17.44
N VAL A 113 7.15 -0.46 -16.49
CA VAL A 113 7.41 -0.23 -15.05
C VAL A 113 8.88 -0.42 -14.71
N GLY A 114 9.56 -1.35 -15.38
CA GLY A 114 10.95 -1.70 -15.12
C GLY A 114 11.78 -1.87 -16.41
N PRO A 115 12.02 -0.77 -17.16
CA PRO A 115 12.72 -0.86 -18.44
C PRO A 115 14.20 -1.28 -18.32
N GLY A 116 14.81 -1.10 -17.17
CA GLY A 116 16.19 -1.47 -16.88
C GLY A 116 16.37 -2.87 -16.29
N LEU A 117 15.30 -3.65 -16.17
CA LEU A 117 15.38 -5.02 -15.62
C LEU A 117 16.24 -5.93 -16.50
N ASN A 118 17.06 -6.75 -15.85
CA ASN A 118 17.73 -7.82 -16.58
C ASN A 118 16.71 -8.87 -17.07
N PRO A 119 17.01 -9.63 -18.14
CA PRO A 119 16.05 -10.54 -18.77
C PRO A 119 15.43 -11.57 -17.82
N ASP A 120 16.19 -12.05 -16.85
CA ASP A 120 15.73 -13.10 -15.91
C ASP A 120 14.71 -12.54 -14.93
N VAL A 121 15.00 -11.36 -14.34
CA VAL A 121 14.07 -10.68 -13.42
C VAL A 121 12.81 -10.24 -14.16
N HIS A 122 12.96 -9.72 -15.39
CA HIS A 122 11.84 -9.36 -16.26
C HIS A 122 10.90 -10.56 -16.51
N LYS A 123 11.46 -11.70 -16.93
CA LYS A 123 10.70 -12.94 -17.15
C LYS A 123 9.94 -13.40 -15.90
N ILE A 124 10.61 -13.38 -14.72
CA ILE A 124 9.98 -13.71 -13.45
C ILE A 124 8.83 -12.74 -13.13
N ALA A 125 9.05 -11.43 -13.33
CA ALA A 125 8.05 -10.40 -13.08
C ALA A 125 6.82 -10.56 -13.97
N VAL A 126 7.00 -10.87 -15.25
CA VAL A 126 5.88 -11.15 -16.19
C VAL A 126 5.05 -12.33 -15.71
N ILE A 127 5.68 -13.45 -15.35
CA ILE A 127 4.97 -14.64 -14.84
C ILE A 127 4.23 -14.30 -13.53
N GLN A 128 4.89 -13.58 -12.63
CA GLN A 128 4.27 -13.17 -11.36
C GLN A 128 3.09 -12.23 -11.58
N LEU A 129 3.18 -11.27 -12.52
CA LEU A 129 2.07 -10.39 -12.86
C LEU A 129 0.88 -11.18 -13.41
N GLN A 130 1.14 -12.15 -14.31
CA GLN A 130 0.07 -13.02 -14.84
C GLN A 130 -0.61 -13.82 -13.72
N VAL A 131 0.15 -14.39 -12.79
CA VAL A 131 -0.38 -15.13 -11.64
C VAL A 131 -1.20 -14.21 -10.72
N MET A 132 -0.71 -12.99 -10.48
CA MET A 132 -1.34 -12.04 -9.56
C MET A 132 -2.41 -11.15 -10.18
N ALA A 133 -2.58 -11.14 -11.50
CA ALA A 133 -3.56 -10.29 -12.19
C ALA A 133 -4.99 -10.38 -11.62
N PRO A 134 -5.51 -11.58 -11.21
CA PRO A 134 -6.84 -11.67 -10.62
C PRO A 134 -7.00 -10.93 -9.28
N ILE A 135 -5.89 -10.51 -8.64
CA ILE A 135 -5.94 -9.67 -7.42
C ILE A 135 -6.65 -8.34 -7.72
N ALA A 136 -6.57 -7.82 -8.94
CA ALA A 136 -7.28 -6.59 -9.32
C ALA A 136 -8.81 -6.76 -9.16
N LEU A 137 -9.37 -7.88 -9.59
CA LEU A 137 -10.79 -8.20 -9.38
C LEU A 137 -11.10 -8.39 -7.89
N LEU A 138 -10.27 -9.16 -7.18
CA LEU A 138 -10.44 -9.40 -5.76
C LEU A 138 -10.38 -8.09 -4.95
N ALA A 139 -9.58 -7.13 -5.37
CA ALA A 139 -9.49 -5.81 -4.73
C ALA A 139 -10.85 -5.10 -4.69
N GLY A 140 -11.57 -5.07 -5.80
CA GLY A 140 -12.92 -4.51 -5.85
C GLY A 140 -13.90 -5.26 -4.94
N LEU A 141 -13.89 -6.58 -5.00
CA LEU A 141 -14.75 -7.44 -4.18
C LEU A 141 -14.47 -7.28 -2.68
N ILE A 142 -13.20 -7.21 -2.28
CA ILE A 142 -12.76 -6.96 -0.90
C ILE A 142 -13.26 -5.58 -0.44
N GLY A 143 -13.07 -4.54 -1.25
CA GLY A 143 -13.47 -3.18 -0.90
C GLY A 143 -14.96 -2.99 -0.77
N VAL A 144 -15.75 -3.56 -1.69
CA VAL A 144 -17.23 -3.60 -1.61
C VAL A 144 -17.65 -4.30 -0.31
N GLY A 145 -17.04 -5.43 0.00
CA GLY A 145 -17.31 -6.18 1.22
C GLY A 145 -16.97 -5.39 2.49
N PHE A 146 -15.78 -4.78 2.56
CA PHE A 146 -15.36 -3.96 3.70
C PHE A 146 -16.28 -2.77 3.93
N GLY A 147 -16.59 -2.02 2.86
CA GLY A 147 -17.50 -0.89 2.95
C GLY A 147 -18.90 -1.31 3.42
N SER A 148 -19.40 -2.42 2.91
CA SER A 148 -20.71 -2.98 3.27
C SER A 148 -20.77 -3.42 4.74
N LEU A 149 -19.75 -4.13 5.21
CA LEU A 149 -19.67 -4.60 6.60
C LEU A 149 -19.57 -3.42 7.57
N ASN A 150 -18.70 -2.45 7.27
CA ASN A 150 -18.52 -1.27 8.13
C ASN A 150 -19.77 -0.38 8.17
N ALA A 151 -20.47 -0.18 7.04
CA ALA A 151 -21.75 0.52 7.00
C ALA A 151 -22.82 -0.18 7.89
N ASN A 152 -22.69 -1.49 8.12
CA ASN A 152 -23.57 -2.29 8.96
C ASN A 152 -22.99 -2.60 10.35
N ASN A 153 -22.04 -1.80 10.83
CA ASN A 153 -21.41 -1.90 12.16
C ASN A 153 -20.67 -3.22 12.42
N GLU A 154 -20.13 -3.85 11.38
CA GLU A 154 -19.28 -5.02 11.46
C GLU A 154 -17.84 -4.63 11.11
N PHE A 155 -17.01 -4.43 12.13
CA PHE A 155 -15.65 -3.94 11.95
C PHE A 155 -14.59 -5.03 12.15
N LEU A 156 -14.95 -6.15 12.82
CA LEU A 156 -13.99 -7.21 13.14
C LEU A 156 -13.43 -7.89 11.90
N ILE A 157 -14.31 -8.33 10.98
CA ILE A 157 -13.90 -9.07 9.77
C ILE A 157 -12.97 -8.22 8.90
N PRO A 158 -13.30 -6.95 8.56
CA PRO A 158 -12.35 -6.08 7.89
C PRO A 158 -11.00 -5.94 8.61
N ALA A 159 -10.99 -5.81 9.95
CA ALA A 159 -9.77 -5.61 10.72
C ALA A 159 -8.85 -6.85 10.76
N ILE A 160 -9.39 -8.06 10.76
CA ILE A 160 -8.60 -9.30 10.86
C ILE A 160 -8.31 -9.97 9.51
N SER A 161 -9.06 -9.64 8.45
CA SER A 161 -8.91 -10.33 7.17
C SER A 161 -7.52 -10.18 6.53
N PRO A 162 -6.76 -9.07 6.69
CA PRO A 162 -5.37 -8.99 6.22
C PRO A 162 -4.43 -9.97 6.93
N LEU A 163 -4.77 -10.40 8.15
CA LEU A 163 -4.01 -11.44 8.87
C LEU A 163 -4.09 -12.77 8.14
N LEU A 164 -5.24 -13.12 7.57
CA LEU A 164 -5.39 -14.34 6.77
C LEU A 164 -4.51 -14.31 5.52
N SER A 165 -4.50 -13.19 4.81
CA SER A 165 -3.62 -13.02 3.65
C SER A 165 -2.15 -13.19 4.04
N SER A 166 -1.73 -12.60 5.15
CA SER A 166 -0.37 -12.78 5.68
C SER A 166 -0.11 -14.24 6.09
N GLY A 167 -1.07 -14.90 6.75
CA GLY A 167 -0.96 -16.29 7.17
C GLY A 167 -0.79 -17.27 6.01
N VAL A 168 -1.57 -17.10 4.95
CA VAL A 168 -1.45 -17.91 3.72
C VAL A 168 -0.06 -17.75 3.11
N LEU A 169 0.42 -16.51 2.99
CA LEU A 169 1.74 -16.25 2.42
C LEU A 169 2.86 -16.86 3.29
N ILE A 170 2.78 -16.72 4.61
CA ILE A 170 3.71 -17.34 5.56
C ILE A 170 3.73 -18.87 5.39
N LEU A 171 2.57 -19.50 5.25
CA LEU A 171 2.47 -20.95 5.05
C LEU A 171 3.10 -21.39 3.73
N PHE A 172 2.76 -20.75 2.62
CA PHE A 172 3.28 -21.13 1.30
C PHE A 172 4.79 -20.89 1.20
N VAL A 173 5.26 -19.71 1.58
CA VAL A 173 6.68 -19.37 1.52
C VAL A 173 7.46 -20.14 2.56
N GLY A 174 6.92 -20.35 3.75
CA GLY A 174 7.55 -21.14 4.81
C GLY A 174 7.68 -22.62 4.43
N THR A 175 6.66 -23.24 3.85
CA THR A 175 6.75 -24.62 3.35
C THR A 175 7.74 -24.75 2.20
N PHE A 176 7.79 -23.78 1.31
CA PHE A 176 8.77 -23.74 0.24
C PHE A 176 10.19 -23.62 0.78
N TRP A 177 10.42 -22.75 1.76
CA TRP A 177 11.72 -22.63 2.44
C TRP A 177 12.14 -23.92 3.15
N LEU A 178 11.22 -24.65 3.76
CA LEU A 178 11.50 -25.94 4.40
C LEU A 178 11.87 -27.04 3.40
N GLN A 179 11.36 -26.97 2.17
CA GLN A 179 11.63 -27.96 1.12
C GLN A 179 12.91 -27.67 0.35
N GLU A 180 13.16 -26.43 -0.02
CA GLU A 180 14.24 -26.03 -0.94
C GLU A 180 15.39 -25.30 -0.23
N GLY A 181 15.19 -24.91 1.03
CA GLY A 181 16.13 -24.08 1.78
C GLY A 181 16.10 -22.60 1.34
N PRO A 182 17.09 -21.82 1.80
CA PRO A 182 17.24 -20.42 1.38
C PRO A 182 17.54 -20.35 -0.12
N MET A 183 16.79 -19.49 -0.83
CA MET A 183 16.85 -19.39 -2.28
C MET A 183 18.02 -18.51 -2.72
N ILE A 184 19.19 -19.08 -2.76
CA ILE A 184 20.39 -18.38 -3.17
C ILE A 184 20.72 -18.79 -4.62
N GLY A 185 20.45 -17.87 -5.58
CA GLY A 185 21.24 -17.75 -6.79
C GLY A 185 21.02 -18.73 -7.95
N SER A 186 20.00 -19.60 -7.97
CA SER A 186 19.71 -20.38 -9.18
C SER A 186 18.52 -19.78 -9.95
N GLU A 187 18.66 -19.59 -11.26
CA GLU A 187 17.62 -19.08 -12.16
C GLU A 187 16.32 -19.89 -12.07
N GLN A 188 16.42 -21.23 -12.09
CA GLN A 188 15.27 -22.14 -12.00
C GLN A 188 14.49 -21.98 -10.69
N LEU A 189 15.19 -21.83 -9.59
CA LEU A 189 14.60 -21.61 -8.28
C LEU A 189 14.00 -20.20 -8.18
N GLY A 190 14.58 -19.21 -8.86
CA GLY A 190 14.03 -17.84 -8.96
C GLY A 190 12.63 -17.81 -9.58
N ILE A 191 12.41 -18.55 -10.68
CA ILE A 191 11.10 -18.69 -11.32
C ILE A 191 10.13 -19.42 -10.39
N LYS A 192 10.54 -20.59 -9.83
CA LYS A 192 9.70 -21.37 -8.91
C LYS A 192 9.30 -20.57 -7.68
N GLY A 193 10.27 -19.91 -7.04
CA GLY A 193 10.02 -19.05 -5.88
C GLY A 193 9.12 -17.86 -6.22
N GLY A 194 9.32 -17.25 -7.39
CA GLY A 194 8.47 -16.19 -7.89
C GLY A 194 7.02 -16.60 -8.08
N VAL A 195 6.78 -17.76 -8.68
CA VAL A 195 5.42 -18.32 -8.86
C VAL A 195 4.78 -18.62 -7.52
N ILE A 196 5.51 -19.20 -6.58
CA ILE A 196 4.98 -19.52 -5.23
C ILE A 196 4.61 -18.24 -4.49
N LEU A 197 5.45 -17.21 -4.55
CA LEU A 197 5.17 -15.91 -3.92
C LEU A 197 3.93 -15.24 -4.54
N GLY A 198 3.81 -15.27 -5.87
CA GLY A 198 2.64 -14.76 -6.58
C GLY A 198 1.35 -15.52 -6.24
N LEU A 199 1.39 -16.86 -6.25
CA LEU A 199 0.26 -17.71 -5.86
C LEU A 199 -0.15 -17.51 -4.41
N ALA A 200 0.82 -17.44 -3.50
CA ALA A 200 0.55 -17.20 -2.09
C ALA A 200 -0.17 -15.85 -1.87
N THR A 201 0.23 -14.83 -2.62
CA THR A 201 -0.40 -13.51 -2.58
C THR A 201 -1.83 -13.55 -3.14
N LEU A 202 -2.04 -14.21 -4.27
CA LEU A 202 -3.37 -14.38 -4.89
C LEU A 202 -4.31 -15.16 -3.97
N ILE A 203 -3.87 -16.30 -3.46
CA ILE A 203 -4.66 -17.15 -2.55
C ILE A 203 -4.94 -16.40 -1.24
N GLY A 204 -3.96 -15.63 -0.75
CA GLY A 204 -4.15 -14.77 0.41
C GLY A 204 -5.24 -13.72 0.21
N ALA A 205 -5.26 -13.05 -0.95
CA ALA A 205 -6.33 -12.10 -1.30
C ALA A 205 -7.68 -12.81 -1.45
N PHE A 206 -7.71 -14.01 -2.01
CA PHE A 206 -8.93 -14.81 -2.14
C PHE A 206 -9.51 -15.18 -0.76
N PHE A 207 -8.69 -15.62 0.19
CA PHE A 207 -9.16 -15.90 1.55
C PHE A 207 -9.60 -14.62 2.28
N GLN A 208 -8.92 -13.50 2.03
CA GLN A 208 -9.33 -12.20 2.54
C GLN A 208 -10.72 -11.77 2.06
N TRP A 209 -11.09 -12.13 0.83
CA TRP A 209 -12.43 -11.92 0.29
C TRP A 209 -13.44 -12.93 0.85
N ILE A 210 -13.11 -14.24 0.84
CA ILE A 210 -14.04 -15.32 1.25
C ILE A 210 -14.51 -15.18 2.69
N ILE A 211 -13.65 -14.78 3.62
CA ILE A 211 -14.02 -14.63 5.05
C ILE A 211 -15.16 -13.62 5.26
N GLN A 212 -15.37 -12.71 4.33
CA GLN A 212 -16.43 -11.70 4.40
C GLN A 212 -17.79 -12.26 4.03
N LEU A 213 -17.84 -13.28 3.11
CA LEU A 213 -19.07 -13.80 2.52
C LEU A 213 -20.09 -14.30 3.55
N PRO A 214 -19.72 -15.08 4.59
CA PRO A 214 -20.69 -15.55 5.57
C PRO A 214 -21.42 -14.41 6.30
N SER A 215 -20.74 -13.33 6.62
CA SER A 215 -21.34 -12.17 7.29
C SER A 215 -22.22 -11.37 6.35
N LEU A 216 -21.78 -11.17 5.11
CA LEU A 216 -22.53 -10.46 4.08
C LEU A 216 -23.83 -11.20 3.70
N LEU A 217 -23.77 -12.54 3.58
CA LEU A 217 -24.93 -13.38 3.32
C LEU A 217 -25.93 -13.38 4.49
N ARG A 218 -25.46 -13.56 5.72
CA ARG A 218 -26.32 -13.51 6.92
C ARG A 218 -27.04 -12.18 7.07
N LYS A 219 -26.42 -11.09 6.65
CA LYS A 219 -27.03 -9.75 6.68
C LYS A 219 -27.92 -9.46 5.47
N GLY A 220 -27.94 -10.36 4.48
CA GLY A 220 -28.71 -10.18 3.23
C GLY A 220 -28.21 -8.99 2.38
N LEU A 221 -26.91 -8.68 2.48
CA LEU A 221 -26.24 -7.59 1.74
C LEU A 221 -25.75 -8.02 0.37
N ILE A 222 -25.54 -9.32 0.16
CA ILE A 222 -25.22 -9.89 -1.15
C ILE A 222 -26.43 -10.68 -1.62
N LYS A 223 -26.91 -10.34 -2.83
CA LYS A 223 -27.84 -11.15 -3.61
C LYS A 223 -27.09 -11.62 -4.86
N ALA A 224 -27.30 -12.87 -5.25
CA ALA A 224 -26.67 -13.46 -6.44
C ALA A 224 -27.22 -12.89 -7.78
N ASN A 225 -27.77 -11.70 -7.78
CA ASN A 225 -28.37 -11.07 -8.95
C ASN A 225 -27.39 -10.07 -9.55
N LEU A 226 -27.08 -10.23 -10.82
CA LEU A 226 -26.37 -9.22 -11.62
C LEU A 226 -27.31 -8.04 -11.88
N VAL A 227 -26.97 -6.87 -11.35
CA VAL A 227 -27.77 -5.67 -11.51
C VAL A 227 -26.96 -4.64 -12.30
N TRP A 228 -27.34 -4.41 -13.55
CA TRP A 228 -26.76 -3.39 -14.42
C TRP A 228 -27.58 -2.11 -14.33
N ASP A 229 -27.32 -1.31 -13.30
CA ASP A 229 -28.05 -0.06 -13.12
C ASP A 229 -27.11 1.10 -12.76
N PHE A 230 -26.70 1.85 -13.79
CA PHE A 230 -25.94 3.08 -13.65
C PHE A 230 -26.83 4.30 -13.31
N ARG A 231 -28.16 4.15 -13.41
CA ARG A 231 -29.10 5.29 -13.31
C ARG A 231 -29.63 5.48 -11.91
N HIS A 232 -29.56 4.45 -11.07
CA HIS A 232 -30.03 4.54 -9.70
C HIS A 232 -29.31 5.66 -8.92
N PRO A 233 -30.02 6.56 -8.22
CA PRO A 233 -29.43 7.70 -7.53
C PRO A 233 -28.31 7.32 -6.55
N GLY A 234 -28.48 6.26 -5.76
CA GLY A 234 -27.47 5.75 -4.83
C GLY A 234 -26.21 5.21 -5.52
N VAL A 235 -26.35 4.58 -6.69
CA VAL A 235 -25.19 4.12 -7.48
C VAL A 235 -24.41 5.32 -8.03
N LYS A 236 -25.12 6.32 -8.59
CA LYS A 236 -24.49 7.56 -9.04
C LYS A 236 -23.76 8.30 -7.91
N GLU A 237 -24.36 8.35 -6.72
CA GLU A 237 -23.75 8.98 -5.55
C GLU A 237 -22.42 8.29 -5.19
N VAL A 238 -22.38 6.95 -5.14
CA VAL A 238 -21.15 6.18 -4.90
C VAL A 238 -20.12 6.46 -5.98
N LEU A 239 -20.49 6.38 -7.27
CA LEU A 239 -19.56 6.61 -8.39
C LEU A 239 -19.00 8.04 -8.41
N LYS A 240 -19.82 9.04 -8.06
CA LYS A 240 -19.41 10.45 -7.96
C LYS A 240 -18.37 10.67 -6.85
N ILE A 241 -18.45 9.93 -5.76
CA ILE A 241 -17.46 9.99 -4.67
C ILE A 241 -16.17 9.25 -5.05
N ILE A 242 -16.28 8.07 -5.66
CA ILE A 242 -15.11 7.24 -6.01
C ILE A 242 -14.21 7.97 -7.01
N GLY A 243 -14.74 8.60 -8.05
CA GLY A 243 -13.96 9.17 -9.14
C GLY A 243 -12.86 10.14 -8.67
N PRO A 244 -13.22 11.27 -8.02
CA PRO A 244 -12.22 12.22 -7.51
C PRO A 244 -11.30 11.62 -6.44
N ALA A 245 -11.86 10.77 -5.54
CA ALA A 245 -11.08 10.16 -4.47
C ALA A 245 -10.04 9.15 -5.01
N THR A 246 -10.37 8.41 -6.07
CA THR A 246 -9.44 7.51 -6.76
C THR A 246 -8.34 8.29 -7.46
N LEU A 247 -8.68 9.40 -8.11
CA LEU A 247 -7.68 10.24 -8.77
C LEU A 247 -6.68 10.82 -7.74
N SER A 248 -7.17 11.36 -6.64
CA SER A 248 -6.32 11.90 -5.56
C SER A 248 -5.42 10.83 -4.92
N SER A 249 -5.98 9.64 -4.61
CA SER A 249 -5.19 8.54 -4.03
C SER A 249 -4.24 7.91 -5.05
N GLY A 250 -4.62 7.89 -6.33
CA GLY A 250 -3.81 7.39 -7.43
C GLY A 250 -2.53 8.17 -7.64
N MET A 251 -2.57 9.48 -7.41
CA MET A 251 -1.38 10.34 -7.54
C MET A 251 -0.23 9.93 -6.61
N LEU A 252 -0.53 9.45 -5.41
CA LEU A 252 0.49 8.93 -4.50
C LEU A 252 1.18 7.67 -5.03
N GLN A 253 0.50 6.90 -5.87
CA GLN A 253 1.06 5.70 -6.48
C GLN A 253 2.00 6.02 -7.66
N ILE A 254 1.88 7.19 -8.28
CA ILE A 254 2.77 7.62 -9.36
C ILE A 254 4.22 7.67 -8.87
N ASN A 255 4.47 8.16 -7.65
CA ASN A 255 5.82 8.14 -7.06
C ASN A 255 6.36 6.71 -6.98
N VAL A 256 5.55 5.75 -6.52
CA VAL A 256 5.97 4.35 -6.42
C VAL A 256 6.35 3.77 -7.80
N PHE A 257 5.59 4.11 -8.85
CA PHE A 257 5.95 3.72 -10.21
C PHE A 257 7.25 4.39 -10.68
N THR A 258 7.44 5.67 -10.36
CA THR A 258 8.67 6.42 -10.68
C THR A 258 9.88 5.79 -10.00
N ASP A 259 9.80 5.56 -8.70
CA ASP A 259 10.88 4.94 -7.93
C ASP A 259 11.26 3.55 -8.51
N LEU A 260 10.26 2.73 -8.86
CA LEU A 260 10.49 1.43 -9.49
C LEU A 260 11.11 1.55 -10.89
N PHE A 261 10.66 2.51 -11.70
CA PHE A 261 11.23 2.77 -13.02
C PHE A 261 12.74 3.03 -12.93
N PHE A 262 13.16 3.94 -12.05
CA PHE A 262 14.59 4.24 -11.84
C PHE A 262 15.33 3.11 -11.12
N ALA A 263 14.69 2.41 -10.16
CA ALA A 263 15.24 1.25 -9.48
C ALA A 263 15.57 0.08 -10.42
N SER A 264 14.90 0.00 -11.58
CA SER A 264 15.02 -1.14 -12.50
C SER A 264 16.42 -1.37 -13.06
N GLY A 265 17.25 -0.34 -13.09
CA GLY A 265 18.67 -0.43 -13.47
C GLY A 265 19.59 -0.93 -12.34
N ILE A 266 19.07 -1.14 -11.13
CA ILE A 266 19.86 -1.51 -9.95
C ILE A 266 19.37 -2.85 -9.40
N VAL A 267 20.24 -3.85 -9.39
CA VAL A 267 19.90 -5.21 -8.95
C VAL A 267 19.42 -5.21 -7.48
N GLY A 268 18.23 -5.75 -7.25
CA GLY A 268 17.65 -5.88 -5.92
C GLY A 268 17.12 -4.58 -5.29
N ALA A 269 17.11 -3.47 -6.04
CA ALA A 269 16.71 -2.17 -5.49
C ALA A 269 15.23 -2.12 -5.12
N ALA A 270 14.33 -2.68 -5.92
CA ALA A 270 12.91 -2.72 -5.60
C ALA A 270 12.61 -3.55 -4.35
N ALA A 271 13.28 -4.69 -4.20
CA ALA A 271 13.24 -5.49 -2.96
C ALA A 271 13.80 -4.69 -1.77
N GLY A 272 14.93 -4.02 -1.96
CA GLY A 272 15.56 -3.17 -0.95
C GLY A 272 14.66 -2.04 -0.48
N LEU A 273 14.04 -1.31 -1.42
CA LEU A 273 13.05 -0.26 -1.13
C LEU A 273 11.88 -0.81 -0.31
N SER A 274 11.36 -1.98 -0.67
CA SER A 274 10.25 -2.62 0.04
C SER A 274 10.62 -2.93 1.50
N TYR A 275 11.82 -3.47 1.77
CA TYR A 275 12.29 -3.74 3.12
C TYR A 275 12.54 -2.47 3.93
N ALA A 276 13.22 -1.48 3.34
CA ALA A 276 13.50 -0.21 4.00
C ALA A 276 12.21 0.54 4.33
N ASN A 277 11.28 0.66 3.37
CA ASN A 277 9.98 1.29 3.56
C ASN A 277 9.17 0.61 4.67
N PHE A 278 9.20 -0.72 4.77
CA PHE A 278 8.52 -1.43 5.85
C PHE A 278 9.02 -1.01 7.24
N LEU A 279 10.33 -0.84 7.41
CA LEU A 279 10.93 -0.35 8.67
C LEU A 279 10.54 1.10 8.98
N VAL A 280 10.50 1.94 7.96
CA VAL A 280 10.10 3.36 8.07
C VAL A 280 8.63 3.52 8.45
N GLN A 281 7.74 2.70 7.87
CA GLN A 281 6.30 2.77 8.11
C GLN A 281 5.89 2.45 9.55
N ALA A 282 6.68 1.67 10.29
CA ALA A 282 6.37 1.32 11.67
C ALA A 282 6.38 2.54 12.61
N PRO A 283 7.50 3.29 12.78
CA PRO A 283 7.52 4.48 13.61
C PRO A 283 6.69 5.63 13.04
N LEU A 284 6.67 5.79 11.71
CA LEU A 284 5.86 6.81 11.05
C LEU A 284 4.37 6.63 11.39
N GLY A 285 3.85 5.41 11.28
CA GLY A 285 2.46 5.11 11.60
C GLY A 285 2.12 5.32 13.07
N LEU A 286 3.03 5.02 13.99
CA LEU A 286 2.83 5.26 15.43
C LEU A 286 2.70 6.75 15.74
N ILE A 287 3.66 7.55 15.25
CA ILE A 287 3.69 9.00 15.53
C ILE A 287 2.59 9.72 14.78
N SER A 288 2.35 9.37 13.51
CA SER A 288 1.23 9.93 12.74
C SER A 288 -0.10 9.71 13.44
N ASN A 289 -0.38 8.50 13.92
CA ASN A 289 -1.62 8.21 14.64
C ASN A 289 -1.73 8.97 15.96
N ALA A 290 -0.62 9.08 16.71
CA ALA A 290 -0.62 9.76 18.00
C ALA A 290 -0.81 11.29 17.86
N LEU A 291 -0.21 11.91 16.83
CA LEU A 291 -0.21 13.36 16.66
C LEU A 291 -1.33 13.85 15.72
N LEU A 292 -1.52 13.16 14.59
CA LEU A 292 -2.37 13.69 13.52
C LEU A 292 -3.86 13.33 13.66
N ILE A 293 -4.20 12.21 14.32
CA ILE A 293 -5.61 11.86 14.54
C ILE A 293 -6.32 12.90 15.41
N PRO A 294 -5.76 13.35 16.55
CA PRO A 294 -6.41 14.38 17.36
C PRO A 294 -6.37 15.77 16.74
N LEU A 295 -5.43 16.03 15.83
CA LEU A 295 -5.20 17.34 15.23
C LEU A 295 -6.37 17.76 14.33
N LEU A 296 -6.86 16.88 13.46
CA LEU A 296 -7.88 17.21 12.47
C LEU A 296 -9.19 17.74 13.09
N PRO A 297 -9.81 17.09 14.10
CA PRO A 297 -11.00 17.62 14.75
C PRO A 297 -10.76 18.92 15.52
N THR A 298 -9.53 19.16 15.98
CA THR A 298 -9.15 20.38 16.66
C THR A 298 -9.06 21.55 15.67
N LEU A 299 -8.42 21.32 14.54
CA LEU A 299 -8.27 22.34 13.50
C LEU A 299 -9.59 22.70 12.80
N SER A 300 -10.45 21.70 12.54
CA SER A 300 -11.74 21.93 11.90
C SER A 300 -12.73 22.76 12.73
N LYS A 301 -12.47 22.95 14.03
CA LYS A 301 -13.23 23.84 14.91
C LYS A 301 -12.72 25.29 14.91
N LEU A 302 -11.50 25.51 14.42
CA LEU A 302 -10.82 26.81 14.40
C LEU A 302 -10.86 27.44 13.00
N THR A 303 -12.07 27.51 12.42
CA THR A 303 -12.26 28.01 11.03
C THR A 303 -12.75 29.45 10.97
N ASN A 304 -13.06 30.09 12.12
CA ASN A 304 -13.50 31.48 12.16
C ASN A 304 -12.29 32.44 12.08
N ALA A 305 -12.55 33.66 11.64
CA ALA A 305 -11.50 34.67 11.50
C ALA A 305 -10.82 35.01 12.84
N ASP A 306 -11.55 34.96 13.94
CA ASP A 306 -11.05 35.26 15.29
C ASP A 306 -10.13 34.13 15.85
N ASP A 307 -10.17 32.95 15.22
CA ASP A 307 -9.38 31.77 15.67
C ASP A 307 -8.01 31.65 14.97
N GLN A 308 -7.66 32.57 14.06
CA GLN A 308 -6.45 32.45 13.23
C GLN A 308 -5.15 32.34 14.04
N GLU A 309 -4.99 33.14 15.10
CA GLU A 309 -3.79 33.06 15.92
C GLU A 309 -3.66 31.71 16.63
N VAL A 310 -4.79 31.18 17.13
CA VAL A 310 -4.85 29.87 17.78
C VAL A 310 -4.57 28.77 16.76
N LEU A 311 -5.12 28.88 15.55
CA LEU A 311 -4.88 27.92 14.44
C LEU A 311 -3.39 27.87 14.10
N VAL A 312 -2.76 29.04 13.85
CA VAL A 312 -1.33 29.14 13.53
C VAL A 312 -0.46 28.56 14.64
N ALA A 313 -0.77 28.86 15.91
CA ALA A 313 -0.04 28.33 17.06
C ALA A 313 -0.15 26.79 17.12
N ARG A 314 -1.34 26.21 16.89
CA ARG A 314 -1.55 24.76 16.87
C ARG A 314 -0.85 24.08 15.70
N VAL A 315 -0.90 24.66 14.51
CA VAL A 315 -0.20 24.14 13.32
C VAL A 315 1.32 24.16 13.58
N ARG A 316 1.85 25.27 14.07
CA ARG A 316 3.26 25.39 14.43
C ARG A 316 3.68 24.33 15.46
N GLN A 317 2.88 24.15 16.52
CA GLN A 317 3.15 23.12 17.54
C GLN A 317 3.15 21.71 16.93
N ALA A 318 2.18 21.40 16.05
CA ALA A 318 2.11 20.11 15.39
C ALA A 318 3.31 19.85 14.47
N ILE A 319 3.74 20.85 13.68
CA ILE A 319 4.94 20.75 12.82
C ILE A 319 6.19 20.56 13.68
N MET A 320 6.37 21.36 14.72
CA MET A 320 7.54 21.25 15.60
C MET A 320 7.61 19.87 16.28
N LEU A 321 6.50 19.38 16.81
CA LEU A 321 6.46 18.09 17.51
C LEU A 321 6.66 16.91 16.55
N SER A 322 6.05 16.97 15.36
CA SER A 322 6.23 15.94 14.33
C SER A 322 7.65 15.91 13.80
N SER A 323 8.23 17.08 13.48
CA SER A 323 9.61 17.19 13.00
C SER A 323 10.62 16.76 14.06
N ALA A 324 10.47 17.19 15.31
CA ALA A 324 11.35 16.78 16.41
C ALA A 324 11.34 15.26 16.64
N SER A 325 10.13 14.66 16.63
CA SER A 325 9.98 13.19 16.75
C SER A 325 10.65 12.46 15.58
N MET A 326 10.51 12.98 14.36
CA MET A 326 11.08 12.37 13.16
C MET A 326 12.58 12.59 13.05
N ILE A 327 13.12 13.72 13.53
CA ILE A 327 14.58 13.94 13.65
C ILE A 327 15.19 12.89 14.58
N ALA A 328 14.57 12.63 15.73
CA ALA A 328 15.06 11.61 16.65
C ALA A 328 15.11 10.21 16.00
N ILE A 329 14.03 9.80 15.32
CA ILE A 329 13.97 8.49 14.63
C ILE A 329 14.93 8.47 13.43
N GLY A 330 14.98 9.54 12.64
CA GLY A 330 15.90 9.68 11.51
C GLY A 330 17.36 9.56 11.96
N SER A 331 17.72 10.19 13.09
CA SER A 331 19.06 10.06 13.68
C SER A 331 19.38 8.61 14.08
N ILE A 332 18.40 7.87 14.61
CA ILE A 332 18.55 6.44 14.91
C ILE A 332 18.78 5.65 13.61
N PHE A 333 18.03 5.91 12.55
CA PHE A 333 18.19 5.22 11.27
C PHE A 333 19.54 5.55 10.60
N ILE A 334 20.01 6.80 10.70
CA ILE A 334 21.31 7.20 10.17
C ILE A 334 22.45 6.54 10.96
N SER A 335 22.36 6.53 12.29
CA SER A 335 23.44 6.01 13.15
C SER A 335 23.45 4.50 13.27
N LEU A 336 22.28 3.88 13.33
CA LEU A 336 22.07 2.46 13.60
C LEU A 336 21.41 1.70 12.45
N GLY A 337 21.34 2.26 11.23
CA GLY A 337 20.66 1.63 10.09
C GLY A 337 21.18 0.24 9.80
N THR A 338 22.48 0.05 9.72
CA THR A 338 23.09 -1.27 9.48
C THR A 338 22.77 -2.29 10.58
N PRO A 339 22.99 -2.00 11.88
CA PRO A 339 22.63 -2.96 12.93
C PRO A 339 21.14 -3.21 13.04
N ILE A 340 20.27 -2.24 12.76
CA ILE A 340 18.80 -2.44 12.73
C ILE A 340 18.42 -3.41 11.62
N VAL A 341 18.90 -3.20 10.39
CA VAL A 341 18.62 -4.08 9.25
C VAL A 341 19.17 -5.48 9.52
N ALA A 342 20.40 -5.59 10.05
CA ALA A 342 21.00 -6.88 10.40
C ALA A 342 20.19 -7.62 11.47
N LEU A 343 19.81 -6.93 12.56
CA LEU A 343 19.01 -7.53 13.65
C LEU A 343 17.67 -8.09 13.16
N ILE A 344 17.01 -7.33 12.26
CA ILE A 344 15.67 -7.67 11.81
C ILE A 344 15.68 -8.68 10.67
N TYR A 345 16.58 -8.53 9.68
CA TYR A 345 16.51 -9.30 8.44
C TYR A 345 17.66 -10.29 8.22
N ALA A 346 18.82 -10.20 8.89
CA ALA A 346 19.99 -11.06 8.62
C ALA A 346 19.73 -12.53 8.96
N ARG A 347 18.93 -13.20 8.13
CA ARG A 347 18.55 -14.61 8.26
C ARG A 347 18.38 -15.23 6.88
N GLY A 348 18.76 -16.52 6.74
CA GLY A 348 18.57 -17.28 5.51
C GLY A 348 19.24 -16.64 4.30
N ALA A 349 18.46 -16.28 3.28
CA ALA A 349 18.93 -15.67 2.04
C ALA A 349 19.27 -14.16 2.15
N PHE A 350 19.13 -13.54 3.33
CA PHE A 350 19.42 -12.12 3.50
C PHE A 350 20.89 -11.89 3.83
N GLU A 351 21.72 -11.80 2.79
CA GLU A 351 23.17 -11.70 2.86
C GLU A 351 23.68 -10.29 3.25
N ILE A 352 25.00 -10.16 3.43
CA ILE A 352 25.68 -8.90 3.77
C ILE A 352 25.47 -7.83 2.70
N SER A 353 25.42 -8.21 1.43
CA SER A 353 25.10 -7.32 0.30
C SER A 353 23.72 -6.71 0.44
N ALA A 354 22.72 -7.50 0.79
CA ALA A 354 21.36 -7.08 1.06
C ALA A 354 21.29 -6.13 2.29
N ILE A 355 22.04 -6.45 3.35
CA ILE A 355 22.11 -5.59 4.54
C ILE A 355 22.63 -4.22 4.16
N LYS A 356 23.71 -4.14 3.39
CA LYS A 356 24.30 -2.86 2.95
C LYS A 356 23.34 -2.05 2.08
N LEU A 357 22.67 -2.70 1.12
CA LEU A 357 21.69 -2.07 0.24
C LEU A 357 20.53 -1.47 1.05
N VAL A 358 19.90 -2.27 1.89
CA VAL A 358 18.72 -1.85 2.68
C VAL A 358 19.12 -0.83 3.75
N ALA A 359 20.30 -0.95 4.36
CA ALA A 359 20.80 0.04 5.32
C ALA A 359 21.07 1.40 4.65
N GLY A 360 21.64 1.41 3.45
CA GLY A 360 21.83 2.65 2.67
C GLY A 360 20.50 3.36 2.39
N LEU A 361 19.47 2.62 1.96
CA LEU A 361 18.12 3.14 1.77
C LEU A 361 17.51 3.64 3.09
N LEU A 362 17.67 2.89 4.19
CA LEU A 362 17.15 3.29 5.50
C LEU A 362 17.79 4.58 6.03
N ILE A 363 19.08 4.78 5.76
CA ILE A 363 19.81 6.02 6.09
C ILE A 363 19.25 7.18 5.27
N ALA A 364 19.02 7.00 3.97
CA ALA A 364 18.44 8.01 3.10
C ALA A 364 17.02 8.40 3.57
N TYR A 365 16.16 7.41 3.89
CA TYR A 365 14.88 7.67 4.54
C TYR A 365 15.03 8.45 5.84
N GLY A 366 16.03 8.14 6.65
CA GLY A 366 16.30 8.85 7.92
C GLY A 366 16.48 10.35 7.74
N ILE A 367 17.12 10.78 6.65
CA ILE A 367 17.31 12.20 6.28
C ILE A 367 15.97 12.83 5.88
N GLY A 368 15.13 12.13 5.12
CA GLY A 368 13.84 12.62 4.62
C GLY A 368 12.70 12.63 5.65
N MET A 369 12.79 11.82 6.72
CA MET A 369 11.68 11.62 7.67
C MET A 369 11.10 12.90 8.29
N PRO A 370 11.88 13.92 8.70
CA PRO A 370 11.33 15.15 9.29
C PRO A 370 10.39 15.88 8.34
N PHE A 371 10.70 15.88 7.05
CA PHE A 371 9.91 16.53 6.02
C PHE A 371 8.65 15.73 5.68
N TYR A 372 8.74 14.40 5.74
CA TYR A 372 7.63 13.50 5.41
C TYR A 372 6.43 13.73 6.34
N LEU A 373 6.63 13.72 7.66
CA LEU A 373 5.53 13.92 8.60
C LEU A 373 5.10 15.39 8.69
N GLY A 374 6.01 16.34 8.47
CA GLY A 374 5.69 17.77 8.35
C GLY A 374 4.73 18.06 7.20
N ARG A 375 4.98 17.43 6.04
CA ARG A 375 4.05 17.48 4.88
C ARG A 375 2.67 16.95 5.26
N ASP A 376 2.59 15.80 5.95
CA ASP A 376 1.31 15.19 6.33
C ASP A 376 0.50 16.09 7.29
N VAL A 377 1.17 16.83 8.18
CA VAL A 377 0.53 17.86 9.02
C VAL A 377 -0.10 18.93 8.13
N LEU A 378 0.68 19.51 7.19
CA LEU A 378 0.20 20.59 6.31
C LEU A 378 -0.97 20.14 5.44
N VAL A 379 -0.90 18.95 4.84
CA VAL A 379 -2.00 18.39 4.04
C VAL A 379 -3.29 18.30 4.86
N ARG A 380 -3.22 17.89 6.12
CA ARG A 380 -4.41 17.83 7.01
C ARG A 380 -4.93 19.20 7.39
N VAL A 381 -4.06 20.20 7.51
CA VAL A 381 -4.46 21.59 7.74
C VAL A 381 -5.29 22.10 6.57
N PHE A 382 -4.80 21.93 5.33
CA PHE A 382 -5.55 22.35 4.14
C PHE A 382 -6.89 21.63 4.03
N TYR A 383 -6.95 20.33 4.28
CA TYR A 383 -8.21 19.59 4.28
C TYR A 383 -9.17 20.06 5.38
N ALA A 384 -8.67 20.43 6.57
CA ALA A 384 -9.49 20.97 7.64
C ALA A 384 -10.09 22.35 7.28
N LEU A 385 -9.36 23.13 6.47
CA LEU A 385 -9.82 24.42 5.92
C LEU A 385 -10.70 24.29 4.67
N GLY A 386 -10.96 23.05 4.20
CA GLY A 386 -11.77 22.78 3.01
C GLY A 386 -11.02 22.97 1.68
N ASP A 387 -9.71 23.22 1.73
CA ASP A 387 -8.87 23.37 0.54
C ASP A 387 -8.18 22.04 0.17
N GLY A 388 -8.78 21.31 -0.74
CA GLY A 388 -8.17 20.10 -1.33
C GLY A 388 -7.28 20.38 -2.55
N ASN A 389 -7.40 21.57 -3.16
CA ASN A 389 -6.70 21.90 -4.40
C ASN A 389 -5.22 22.20 -4.16
N THR A 390 -4.91 22.93 -3.10
CA THR A 390 -3.52 23.29 -2.75
C THR A 390 -2.65 22.05 -2.50
N PRO A 391 -3.02 21.07 -1.65
CA PRO A 391 -2.25 19.83 -1.49
C PRO A 391 -2.11 19.03 -2.80
N PHE A 392 -3.16 19.01 -3.63
CA PHE A 392 -3.11 18.36 -4.93
C PHE A 392 -2.05 18.99 -5.84
N PHE A 393 -2.07 20.31 -5.98
CA PHE A 393 -1.12 21.04 -6.82
C PHE A 393 0.33 20.83 -6.36
N PHE A 394 0.60 20.94 -5.05
CA PHE A 394 1.92 20.67 -4.50
C PHE A 394 2.34 19.20 -4.67
N SER A 395 1.41 18.25 -4.65
CA SER A 395 1.71 16.84 -4.94
C SER A 395 2.15 16.64 -6.39
N VAL A 396 1.51 17.32 -7.34
CA VAL A 396 1.91 17.27 -8.77
C VAL A 396 3.32 17.83 -8.96
N ILE A 397 3.62 18.98 -8.36
CA ILE A 397 4.96 19.57 -8.38
C ILE A 397 5.97 18.62 -7.74
N GLY A 398 5.62 18.04 -6.59
CA GLY A 398 6.46 17.08 -5.87
C GLY A 398 6.82 15.86 -6.72
N ILE A 399 5.87 15.31 -7.48
CA ILE A 399 6.13 14.22 -8.43
C ILE A 399 7.14 14.66 -9.50
N GLY A 400 6.97 15.85 -10.08
CA GLY A 400 7.92 16.36 -11.06
C GLY A 400 9.34 16.54 -10.51
N ILE A 401 9.42 17.03 -9.27
CA ILE A 401 10.71 17.19 -8.55
C ILE A 401 11.32 15.80 -8.25
N ASN A 402 10.50 14.84 -7.82
CA ASN A 402 10.96 13.46 -7.55
C ASN A 402 11.56 12.83 -8.82
N ILE A 403 10.88 12.91 -9.97
CA ILE A 403 11.40 12.42 -11.25
C ILE A 403 12.77 13.04 -11.59
N LEU A 404 12.91 14.35 -11.37
CA LEU A 404 14.18 15.05 -11.65
C LEU A 404 15.28 14.60 -10.68
N PHE A 405 14.97 14.45 -9.40
CA PHE A 405 15.96 14.03 -8.41
C PHE A 405 16.34 12.56 -8.58
N ASP A 406 15.42 11.67 -8.84
CA ASP A 406 15.73 10.27 -9.16
C ASP A 406 16.69 10.20 -10.35
N TRP A 407 16.41 10.99 -11.40
CA TRP A 407 17.29 11.07 -12.55
C TRP A 407 18.69 11.58 -12.21
N PHE A 408 18.81 12.58 -11.33
CA PHE A 408 20.09 13.16 -10.93
C PHE A 408 20.87 12.33 -9.90
N LEU A 409 20.17 11.70 -8.93
CA LEU A 409 20.79 11.12 -7.75
C LEU A 409 21.06 9.61 -7.88
N VAL A 410 20.26 8.89 -8.65
CA VAL A 410 20.44 7.44 -8.81
C VAL A 410 21.79 7.12 -9.43
N GLY A 411 22.22 7.85 -10.45
CA GLY A 411 23.49 7.63 -11.13
C GLY A 411 23.56 6.30 -11.90
N GLY A 412 24.76 5.98 -12.39
CA GLY A 412 25.00 4.75 -13.16
C GLY A 412 24.29 4.72 -14.52
N PRO A 413 24.23 3.58 -15.20
CA PRO A 413 23.46 3.43 -16.43
C PRO A 413 21.98 3.50 -16.10
N THR A 414 21.33 4.57 -16.57
CA THR A 414 19.87 4.67 -16.53
C THR A 414 19.25 3.76 -17.59
N PRO A 415 17.93 3.48 -17.52
CA PRO A 415 17.26 2.67 -18.55
C PRO A 415 17.43 3.17 -19.99
N TRP A 416 17.81 4.44 -20.17
CA TRP A 416 18.13 5.04 -21.47
C TRP A 416 19.62 5.17 -21.77
N GLY A 417 20.50 4.56 -20.96
CA GLY A 417 21.93 4.42 -21.25
C GLY A 417 22.84 5.61 -20.89
N ASN A 418 22.34 6.67 -20.30
CA ASN A 418 23.14 7.80 -19.86
C ASN A 418 23.70 7.61 -18.44
N GLN A 419 24.97 8.00 -18.24
CA GLN A 419 25.55 8.09 -16.90
C GLN A 419 25.23 9.46 -16.29
N ILE A 420 24.91 9.45 -14.99
CA ILE A 420 24.53 10.64 -14.24
C ILE A 420 25.59 11.02 -13.19
N PRO A 421 25.75 12.33 -12.88
CA PRO A 421 26.91 12.82 -12.14
C PRO A 421 27.04 12.32 -10.72
N PHE A 422 25.93 12.07 -9.99
CA PHE A 422 26.01 11.84 -8.55
C PHE A 422 26.16 10.37 -8.13
N ASN A 423 25.72 9.41 -8.92
CA ASN A 423 25.91 7.97 -8.73
C ASN A 423 25.74 7.46 -7.27
N PHE A 424 24.68 7.90 -6.60
CA PHE A 424 24.35 7.40 -5.25
C PHE A 424 23.72 6.01 -5.28
N GLY A 425 23.37 5.51 -6.48
CA GLY A 425 22.72 4.23 -6.66
C GLY A 425 21.34 4.17 -5.96
N ALA A 426 21.03 3.04 -5.33
CA ALA A 426 19.73 2.84 -4.67
C ALA A 426 19.38 3.90 -3.61
N PRO A 427 20.31 4.41 -2.75
CA PRO A 427 20.01 5.51 -1.85
C PRO A 427 19.51 6.80 -2.52
N GLY A 428 19.85 7.02 -3.81
CA GLY A 428 19.37 8.15 -4.59
C GLY A 428 17.86 8.12 -4.93
N LEU A 429 17.18 6.98 -4.72
CA LEU A 429 15.74 6.80 -4.92
C LEU A 429 14.91 7.31 -3.72
N VAL A 430 15.51 7.72 -2.64
CA VAL A 430 14.87 8.17 -1.39
C VAL A 430 15.23 9.62 -1.10
#